data_b5107ad41ecb5047ab206a3274421c55
#
_entry.id   b5107ad41ecb5047ab206a3274421c55
#
_cell.length_a   1.000
_cell.length_b   1.000
_cell.length_c   1.000
_cell.angle_alpha   90.00
_cell.angle_beta   90.00
_cell.angle_gamma   90.00
#
_symmetry.space_group_name_H-M   'P 1'
#
loop_
_entity.id
_entity.type
_entity.pdbx_description
1 polymer ?
#
loop_
_entity_poly.entity_id
_entity_poly.type
_entity_poly.pdbx_seq_one_letter_code
_entity_poly.pdbx_strand_id
1 'polypeptide(L)'
;MKILVVVAHPDDVDFGAGGTVATWVAEGNEVVYCLVTDGQAGGSDNTVTRDHVAALRRQEQTAAANMLGVTELHWLGFPDGAVVADLNLRREISAVIRIVKPDRVLTQSAERNYSRIYASHP
;
A
#
# COMPACT_ATOMS: atom_id res chain seq x y z
N MET A 1 -17.10 11.04 3.59
CA MET A 1 -15.86 10.96 4.39
C MET A 1 -14.64 10.88 3.49
N LYS A 2 -13.50 11.28 4.02
CA LYS A 2 -12.21 11.01 3.40
C LYS A 2 -11.54 9.85 4.13
N ILE A 3 -11.13 8.81 3.41
CA ILE A 3 -10.61 7.57 3.97
C ILE A 3 -9.20 7.33 3.44
N LEU A 4 -8.24 7.15 4.33
CA LEU A 4 -6.87 6.79 3.98
C LEU A 4 -6.66 5.29 4.20
N VAL A 5 -6.17 4.60 3.19
CA VAL A 5 -5.78 3.19 3.28
C VAL A 5 -4.26 3.10 3.29
N VAL A 6 -3.67 2.57 4.35
CA VAL A 6 -2.22 2.42 4.50
C VAL A 6 -1.86 0.95 4.48
N VAL A 7 -1.06 0.54 3.51
CA VAL A 7 -0.65 -0.87 3.33
C VAL A 7 0.84 -0.98 3.01
N ALA A 8 1.38 -2.17 3.24
CA ALA A 8 2.81 -2.44 3.03
C ALA A 8 3.18 -2.52 1.55
N HIS A 9 2.37 -3.18 0.73
CA HIS A 9 2.71 -3.50 -0.66
C HIS A 9 1.57 -3.18 -1.63
N PRO A 10 1.88 -3.01 -2.94
CA PRO A 10 0.87 -3.09 -3.98
C PRO A 10 0.07 -4.39 -3.88
N ASP A 11 -1.19 -4.35 -4.30
CA ASP A 11 -2.18 -5.44 -4.27
C ASP A 11 -2.77 -5.77 -2.89
N ASP A 12 -2.16 -5.35 -1.78
CA ASP A 12 -2.68 -5.63 -0.43
C ASP A 12 -4.12 -5.13 -0.26
N VAL A 13 -4.43 -3.96 -0.82
CA VAL A 13 -5.80 -3.41 -0.78
C VAL A 13 -6.73 -4.24 -1.64
N ASP A 14 -6.32 -4.58 -2.86
CA ASP A 14 -7.17 -5.23 -3.85
C ASP A 14 -7.64 -6.61 -3.35
N PHE A 15 -6.74 -7.38 -2.77
CA PHE A 15 -7.07 -8.70 -2.23
C PHE A 15 -7.72 -8.65 -0.84
N GLY A 16 -7.36 -7.69 -0.01
CA GLY A 16 -7.83 -7.61 1.37
C GLY A 16 -9.10 -6.79 1.56
N ALA A 17 -9.28 -5.73 0.80
CA ALA A 17 -10.32 -4.73 1.03
C ALA A 17 -10.91 -4.10 -0.24
N GLY A 18 -10.62 -4.64 -1.42
CA GLY A 18 -11.07 -4.06 -2.69
C GLY A 18 -12.59 -3.87 -2.77
N GLY A 19 -13.37 -4.86 -2.32
CA GLY A 19 -14.82 -4.76 -2.26
C GLY A 19 -15.32 -3.67 -1.30
N THR A 20 -14.66 -3.52 -0.15
CA THR A 20 -14.97 -2.46 0.81
C THR A 20 -14.68 -1.09 0.23
N VAL A 21 -13.53 -0.92 -0.43
CA VAL A 21 -13.17 0.33 -1.10
C VAL A 21 -14.17 0.67 -2.19
N ALA A 22 -14.53 -0.28 -3.04
CA ALA A 22 -15.54 -0.08 -4.09
C ALA A 22 -16.87 0.40 -3.51
N THR A 23 -17.32 -0.19 -2.40
CA THR A 23 -18.54 0.22 -1.71
C THR A 23 -18.43 1.65 -1.19
N TRP A 24 -17.35 1.99 -0.51
CA TRP A 24 -17.15 3.34 0.02
C TRP A 24 -17.12 4.41 -1.07
N VAL A 25 -16.46 4.12 -2.19
CA VAL A 25 -16.44 5.05 -3.33
C VAL A 25 -17.84 5.20 -3.93
N ALA A 26 -18.57 4.09 -4.08
CA ALA A 26 -19.95 4.12 -4.58
C ALA A 26 -20.89 4.92 -3.66
N GLU A 27 -20.64 4.94 -2.36
CA GLU A 27 -21.36 5.73 -1.37
C GLU A 27 -20.94 7.23 -1.34
N GLY A 28 -20.01 7.64 -2.21
CA GLY A 28 -19.57 9.03 -2.33
C GLY A 28 -18.40 9.40 -1.41
N ASN A 29 -17.73 8.43 -0.78
CA ASN A 29 -16.54 8.70 -0.01
C ASN A 29 -15.31 8.85 -0.90
N GLU A 30 -14.40 9.72 -0.51
CA GLU A 30 -13.08 9.86 -1.13
C GLU A 30 -12.11 8.87 -0.47
N VAL A 31 -11.48 8.01 -1.26
CA VAL A 31 -10.50 7.05 -0.78
C VAL A 31 -9.13 7.35 -1.36
N VAL A 32 -8.11 7.39 -0.50
CA VAL A 32 -6.71 7.67 -0.84
C VAL A 32 -5.86 6.51 -0.37
N TYR A 33 -4.88 6.10 -1.19
CA TYR A 33 -3.95 5.02 -0.81
C TYR A 33 -2.59 5.58 -0.39
N CYS A 34 -2.00 4.96 0.61
CA CYS A 34 -0.61 5.12 1.01
C CYS A 34 0.07 3.75 0.98
N LEU A 35 1.04 3.59 0.08
CA LEU A 35 1.78 2.35 -0.10
C LEU A 35 3.20 2.54 0.43
N VAL A 36 3.56 1.78 1.44
CA VAL A 36 4.85 1.93 2.13
C VAL A 36 6.00 1.50 1.23
N THR A 37 5.85 0.41 0.48
CA THR A 37 6.84 -0.09 -0.48
C THR A 37 6.24 -0.22 -1.88
N ASP A 38 7.11 -0.41 -2.87
CA ASP A 38 6.72 -0.71 -4.25
C ASP A 38 6.63 -2.23 -4.52
N GLY A 39 6.84 -3.07 -3.51
CA GLY A 39 6.79 -4.52 -3.65
C GLY A 39 7.92 -5.10 -4.50
N GLN A 40 9.08 -4.42 -4.59
CA GLN A 40 10.17 -4.79 -5.47
C GLN A 40 10.93 -6.07 -5.07
N ALA A 41 10.74 -6.57 -3.85
CA ALA A 41 11.27 -7.87 -3.41
C ALA A 41 10.40 -9.06 -3.83
N GLY A 42 9.23 -8.80 -4.41
CA GLY A 42 8.34 -9.84 -4.92
C GLY A 42 8.83 -10.43 -6.24
N GLY A 43 8.42 -11.68 -6.48
CA GLY A 43 8.77 -12.41 -7.69
C GLY A 43 10.05 -13.25 -7.56
N SER A 44 10.24 -14.17 -8.50
CA SER A 44 11.34 -15.13 -8.53
C SER A 44 12.23 -15.01 -9.76
N ASP A 45 11.96 -14.06 -10.66
CA ASP A 45 12.73 -13.83 -11.87
C ASP A 45 13.96 -12.97 -11.59
N ASN A 46 15.13 -13.58 -11.48
CA ASN A 46 16.40 -12.90 -11.25
C ASN A 46 16.93 -12.12 -12.46
N THR A 47 16.29 -12.22 -13.63
CA THR A 47 16.67 -11.48 -14.85
C THR A 47 16.08 -10.07 -14.87
N VAL A 48 15.12 -9.77 -13.99
CA VAL A 48 14.43 -8.48 -13.91
C VAL A 48 14.99 -7.69 -12.74
N THR A 49 15.33 -6.41 -12.97
CA THR A 49 15.81 -5.53 -11.90
C THR A 49 14.70 -5.15 -10.93
N ARG A 50 15.06 -4.85 -9.67
CA ARG A 50 14.10 -4.37 -8.66
C ARG A 50 13.44 -3.07 -9.08
N ASP A 51 14.17 -2.16 -9.73
CA ASP A 51 13.62 -0.88 -10.21
C ASP A 51 12.56 -1.11 -11.29
N HIS A 52 12.77 -2.08 -12.17
CA HIS A 52 11.78 -2.46 -13.18
C HIS A 52 10.51 -3.04 -12.54
N VAL A 53 10.68 -3.93 -11.55
CA VAL A 53 9.56 -4.49 -10.78
C VAL A 53 8.78 -3.38 -10.05
N ALA A 54 9.49 -2.45 -9.41
CA ALA A 54 8.86 -1.32 -8.72
C ALA A 54 8.01 -0.48 -9.69
N ALA A 55 8.56 -0.13 -10.85
CA ALA A 55 7.85 0.66 -11.87
C ALA A 55 6.60 -0.06 -12.38
N LEU A 56 6.71 -1.37 -12.67
CA LEU A 56 5.60 -2.20 -13.11
C LEU A 56 4.51 -2.28 -12.05
N ARG A 57 4.88 -2.53 -10.81
CA ARG A 57 3.93 -2.67 -9.69
C ARG A 57 3.21 -1.35 -9.38
N ARG A 58 3.87 -0.21 -9.50
CA ARG A 58 3.23 1.09 -9.40
C ARG A 58 2.18 1.29 -10.50
N GLN A 59 2.52 0.94 -11.71
CA GLN A 59 1.61 1.05 -12.86
C GLN A 59 0.38 0.16 -12.68
N GLU A 60 0.57 -1.10 -12.29
CA GLU A 60 -0.51 -2.05 -12.04
C GLU A 60 -1.43 -1.57 -10.90
N GLN A 61 -0.84 -1.15 -9.78
CA GLN A 61 -1.62 -0.67 -8.62
C GLN A 61 -2.40 0.60 -8.95
N THR A 62 -1.81 1.51 -9.70
CA THR A 62 -2.49 2.74 -10.13
C THR A 62 -3.70 2.41 -11.01
N ALA A 63 -3.54 1.49 -11.95
CA ALA A 63 -4.63 1.03 -12.82
C ALA A 63 -5.75 0.37 -12.01
N ALA A 64 -5.41 -0.53 -11.08
CA ALA A 64 -6.37 -1.20 -10.22
C ALA A 64 -7.13 -0.20 -9.33
N ALA A 65 -6.43 0.76 -8.72
CA ALA A 65 -7.03 1.82 -7.92
C ALA A 65 -8.02 2.66 -8.73
N ASN A 66 -7.63 3.06 -9.94
CA ASN A 66 -8.49 3.84 -10.82
C ASN A 66 -9.78 3.10 -11.18
N MET A 67 -9.73 1.80 -11.37
CA MET A 67 -10.93 0.99 -11.60
C MET A 67 -11.91 1.02 -10.44
N LEU A 68 -11.43 1.18 -9.21
CA LEU A 68 -12.25 1.33 -8.01
C LEU A 68 -12.66 2.79 -7.74
N GLY A 69 -12.22 3.74 -8.59
CA GLY A 69 -12.49 5.17 -8.41
C GLY A 69 -11.51 5.88 -7.46
N VAL A 70 -10.39 5.25 -7.13
CA VAL A 70 -9.32 5.84 -6.31
C VAL A 70 -8.27 6.43 -7.24
N THR A 71 -8.04 7.74 -7.14
CA THR A 71 -7.14 8.49 -8.05
C THR A 71 -5.93 9.08 -7.35
N GLU A 72 -5.90 9.11 -6.01
CA GLU A 72 -4.79 9.64 -5.24
C GLU A 72 -4.06 8.51 -4.53
N LEU A 73 -2.78 8.32 -4.89
CA LEU A 73 -1.89 7.32 -4.30
C LEU A 73 -0.61 8.00 -3.83
N HIS A 74 -0.21 7.74 -2.60
CA HIS A 74 1.06 8.17 -2.02
C HIS A 74 2.01 6.97 -1.92
N TRP A 75 3.17 7.08 -2.55
CA TRP A 75 4.22 6.07 -2.56
C TRP A 75 5.36 6.52 -1.66
N LEU A 76 5.61 5.79 -0.58
CA LEU A 76 6.67 6.18 0.37
C LEU A 76 8.07 5.72 -0.06
N GLY A 77 8.15 4.69 -0.90
CA GLY A 77 9.42 4.25 -1.48
C GLY A 77 10.36 3.52 -0.52
N PHE A 78 9.86 3.00 0.60
CA PHE A 78 10.68 2.19 1.50
C PHE A 78 11.11 0.88 0.84
N PRO A 79 12.33 0.37 1.14
CA PRO A 79 12.79 -0.88 0.54
C PRO A 79 11.95 -2.06 1.03
N ASP A 80 11.35 -2.77 0.09
CA ASP A 80 10.53 -3.94 0.35
C ASP A 80 11.37 -5.07 0.95
N GLY A 81 10.85 -5.69 2.00
CA GLY A 81 11.55 -6.72 2.77
C GLY A 81 12.51 -6.20 3.83
N ALA A 82 12.74 -4.89 3.90
CA ALA A 82 13.67 -4.26 4.83
C ALA A 82 13.04 -3.11 5.63
N VAL A 83 11.71 -3.04 5.71
CA VAL A 83 11.00 -2.00 6.45
C VAL A 83 11.10 -2.28 7.95
N VAL A 84 11.49 -1.27 8.72
CA VAL A 84 11.52 -1.33 10.19
C VAL A 84 10.61 -0.25 10.77
N ALA A 85 9.98 -0.58 11.90
CA ALA A 85 9.09 0.34 12.61
C ALA A 85 9.90 1.37 13.42
N ASP A 86 10.54 2.29 12.70
CA ASP A 86 11.39 3.34 13.25
C ASP A 86 10.74 4.74 13.16
N LEU A 87 11.47 5.75 13.61
CA LEU A 87 10.99 7.14 13.56
C LEU A 87 10.84 7.65 12.12
N ASN A 88 11.65 7.19 11.18
CA ASN A 88 11.56 7.61 9.80
C ASN A 88 10.25 7.14 9.15
N LEU A 89 9.92 5.86 9.31
CA LEU A 89 8.66 5.32 8.82
C LEU A 89 7.46 6.05 9.45
N ARG A 90 7.50 6.27 10.75
CA ARG A 90 6.45 6.99 11.49
C ARG A 90 6.27 8.41 10.94
N ARG A 91 7.37 9.11 10.69
CA ARG A 91 7.35 10.48 10.15
C ARG A 91 6.69 10.52 8.77
N GLU A 92 7.07 9.62 7.89
CA GLU A 92 6.56 9.59 6.51
C GLU A 92 5.05 9.27 6.46
N ILE A 93 4.60 8.30 7.23
CA ILE A 93 3.16 7.98 7.35
C ILE A 93 2.41 9.16 7.98
N SER A 94 2.96 9.77 9.02
CA SER A 94 2.34 10.94 9.68
C SER A 94 2.22 12.14 8.72
N ALA A 95 3.20 12.32 7.84
CA ALA A 95 3.14 13.38 6.82
C ALA A 95 1.97 13.16 5.85
N VAL A 96 1.75 11.93 5.38
CA VAL A 96 0.61 11.59 4.54
C VAL A 96 -0.71 11.83 5.26
N ILE A 97 -0.81 11.40 6.51
CA ILE A 97 -2.02 11.64 7.33
C ILE A 97 -2.33 13.14 7.44
N ARG A 98 -1.30 13.97 7.65
CA ARG A 98 -1.47 15.44 7.74
C ARG A 98 -1.86 16.08 6.41
N ILE A 99 -1.37 15.56 5.31
CA ILE A 99 -1.72 16.03 3.96
C ILE A 99 -3.16 15.65 3.62
N VAL A 100 -3.50 14.39 3.81
CA VAL A 100 -4.80 13.82 3.44
C VAL A 100 -5.90 14.29 4.40
N LYS A 101 -5.60 14.39 5.69
CA LYS A 101 -6.55 14.73 6.76
C LYS A 101 -7.77 13.80 6.73
N PRO A 102 -7.56 12.48 6.83
CA PRO A 102 -8.66 11.52 6.71
C PRO A 102 -9.57 11.55 7.93
N ASP A 103 -10.84 11.23 7.72
CA ASP A 103 -11.82 10.96 8.79
C ASP A 103 -11.66 9.54 9.32
N ARG A 104 -11.14 8.63 8.48
CA ARG A 104 -10.93 7.21 8.81
C ARG A 104 -9.64 6.70 8.19
N VAL A 105 -8.96 5.81 8.90
CA VAL A 105 -7.79 5.08 8.38
C VAL A 105 -8.10 3.59 8.39
N LEU A 106 -7.87 2.94 7.25
CA LEU A 106 -7.86 1.48 7.12
C LEU A 106 -6.41 1.04 6.97
N THR A 107 -5.99 0.05 7.74
CA THR A 107 -4.65 -0.52 7.65
C THR A 107 -4.67 -2.00 8.00
N GLN A 108 -3.54 -2.66 7.79
CA GLN A 108 -3.36 -4.06 8.15
C GLN A 108 -3.33 -4.25 9.66
N SER A 109 -3.69 -5.46 10.13
CA SER A 109 -3.66 -5.80 11.56
C SER A 109 -2.24 -5.71 12.12
N ALA A 110 -2.13 -5.24 13.35
CA ALA A 110 -0.87 -5.28 14.10
C ALA A 110 -0.54 -6.68 14.65
N GLU A 111 -1.49 -7.60 14.63
CA GLU A 111 -1.27 -8.99 15.05
C GLU A 111 -0.45 -9.73 14.00
N ARG A 112 0.64 -10.36 14.45
CA ARG A 112 1.52 -11.10 13.57
C ARG A 112 1.08 -12.56 13.47
N ASN A 113 1.05 -13.08 12.24
CA ASN A 113 0.84 -14.50 11.97
C ASN A 113 2.12 -15.08 11.37
N TYR A 114 2.84 -15.85 12.16
CA TYR A 114 4.12 -16.44 11.76
C TYR A 114 3.99 -17.77 11.00
N SER A 115 2.76 -18.23 10.72
CA SER A 115 2.56 -19.49 9.98
C SER A 115 3.00 -19.42 8.51
N ARG A 116 3.18 -18.22 8.00
CA ARG A 116 3.56 -17.97 6.60
C ARG A 116 4.64 -16.90 6.53
N ILE A 117 5.86 -17.26 6.91
CA ILE A 117 7.03 -16.38 6.80
C ILE A 117 7.80 -16.75 5.54
N TYR A 118 8.07 -15.76 4.72
CA TYR A 118 8.89 -15.92 3.52
C TYR A 118 10.29 -15.34 3.77
N ALA A 119 11.30 -15.92 3.12
CA ALA A 119 12.69 -15.47 3.28
C ALA A 119 12.91 -13.99 2.86
N SER A 120 12.12 -13.50 1.92
CA SER A 120 12.17 -12.10 1.47
C SER A 120 11.55 -11.12 2.47
N HIS A 121 10.74 -11.60 3.42
CA HIS A 121 10.00 -10.78 4.39
C HIS A 121 10.04 -11.44 5.76
N PRO A 122 11.20 -11.46 6.46
CA PRO A 122 11.36 -12.08 7.77
C PRO A 122 10.56 -11.38 8.89
#